data_8f53fbde7dce161c8728ba0e68d86575
#
_entry.id   8f53fbde7dce161c8728ba0e68d86575
#
_cell.length_a   1.000
_cell.length_b   1.000
_cell.length_c   1.000
_cell.angle_alpha   90.00
_cell.angle_beta   90.00
_cell.angle_gamma   90.00
#
_symmetry.space_group_name_H-M   'P 1'
#
loop_
_entity.id
_entity.type
_entity.pdbx_description
1 polymer ?
#
loop_
_entity_poly.entity_id
_entity_poly.type
_entity_poly.pdbx_seq_one_letter_code
_entity_poly.pdbx_strand_id
1 'polypeptide(L)'
;MTERIRLQALAKVNYALEVLGARPDGYHELSTVFQSISLYDEVEIERADRGFELVVEPEGAETGPLEKNTVYKAHRLLTELIRGRLPVRVRLRKRIPMGAGLGGGSSDAAATLVGLNELFGLELSDAELKEVGLGAGADVPFCIGGGTAVGRGVGEVLSPLPPPPPHHLVVAKPAAGAGTARIYSAYDKRLGEKKSSVAPVVKALREGSLGTLAKGLGNDLTPVTSDLVPEVRKLEEELLCAGALGATMSGTGTAVYAIFGSAAEARTTERSLRAPFVEVCEPVAHGVVILER
;
A
#
# COMPACT_ATOMS: atom_id res chain seq x y z
N MET A 1 17.07 23.68 -15.64
CA MET A 1 16.08 22.57 -15.67
C MET A 1 16.54 21.54 -14.67
N THR A 2 15.65 21.01 -13.85
CA THR A 2 15.97 19.95 -12.89
C THR A 2 16.41 18.70 -13.64
N GLU A 3 17.56 18.15 -13.28
CA GLU A 3 18.12 16.95 -13.94
C GLU A 3 17.78 15.67 -13.18
N ARG A 4 17.44 15.81 -11.89
CA ARG A 4 17.15 14.69 -10.99
C ARG A 4 16.08 15.08 -9.96
N ILE A 5 15.27 14.11 -9.57
CA ILE A 5 14.29 14.25 -8.48
C ILE A 5 14.35 13.01 -7.57
N ARG A 6 14.21 13.21 -6.27
CA ARG A 6 14.15 12.13 -5.27
C ARG A 6 12.85 12.19 -4.51
N LEU A 7 12.21 11.03 -4.36
CA LEU A 7 10.90 10.92 -3.74
C LEU A 7 10.84 9.73 -2.75
N GLN A 8 9.94 9.85 -1.77
CA GLN A 8 9.48 8.72 -0.97
C GLN A 8 8.15 8.22 -1.53
N ALA A 9 8.08 6.93 -1.78
CA ALA A 9 6.89 6.19 -2.17
C ALA A 9 6.31 5.51 -0.91
N LEU A 10 5.29 6.10 -0.30
CA LEU A 10 4.80 5.68 1.02
C LEU A 10 3.89 4.46 0.91
N ALA A 11 4.07 3.50 1.83
CA ALA A 11 3.24 2.31 1.95
C ALA A 11 1.82 2.64 2.41
N LYS A 12 0.92 1.68 2.27
CA LYS A 12 -0.44 1.76 2.81
C LYS A 12 -0.80 0.51 3.61
N VAL A 13 -1.76 0.68 4.52
CA VAL A 13 -2.51 -0.41 5.13
C VAL A 13 -4.00 -0.26 4.83
N ASN A 14 -4.78 -1.32 5.07
CA ASN A 14 -6.23 -1.27 5.04
C ASN A 14 -6.74 -1.38 6.48
N TYR A 15 -7.36 -0.34 7.05
CA TYR A 15 -7.98 -0.43 8.37
C TYR A 15 -9.19 -1.37 8.36
N ALA A 16 -9.91 -1.40 7.26
CA ALA A 16 -10.92 -2.42 6.99
C ALA A 16 -10.90 -2.79 5.50
N LEU A 17 -11.17 -4.06 5.19
CA LEU A 17 -11.36 -4.55 3.83
C LEU A 17 -12.53 -5.52 3.80
N GLU A 18 -13.54 -5.17 3.05
CA GLU A 18 -14.79 -5.87 2.84
C GLU A 18 -14.88 -6.32 1.38
N VAL A 19 -15.08 -7.60 1.13
CA VAL A 19 -15.31 -8.14 -0.21
C VAL A 19 -16.81 -8.25 -0.44
N LEU A 20 -17.34 -7.42 -1.36
CA LEU A 20 -18.77 -7.32 -1.61
C LEU A 20 -19.29 -8.36 -2.60
N GLY A 21 -18.42 -8.88 -3.47
CA GLY A 21 -18.75 -9.91 -4.43
C GLY A 21 -17.80 -9.99 -5.61
N ALA A 22 -17.94 -11.03 -6.42
CA ALA A 22 -17.20 -11.17 -7.68
C ALA A 22 -17.84 -10.33 -8.79
N ARG A 23 -17.01 -9.76 -9.65
CA ARG A 23 -17.40 -8.93 -10.81
C ARG A 23 -17.30 -9.75 -12.10
N PRO A 24 -18.05 -9.39 -13.15
CA PRO A 24 -17.98 -10.08 -14.45
C PRO A 24 -16.60 -10.00 -15.12
N ASP A 25 -15.79 -8.98 -14.77
CA ASP A 25 -14.43 -8.76 -15.29
C ASP A 25 -13.35 -9.62 -14.60
N GLY A 26 -13.75 -10.49 -13.65
CA GLY A 26 -12.86 -11.37 -12.90
C GLY A 26 -12.20 -10.72 -11.67
N TYR A 27 -12.50 -9.46 -11.38
CA TYR A 27 -12.15 -8.80 -10.15
C TYR A 27 -13.24 -8.94 -9.08
N HIS A 28 -12.98 -8.41 -7.88
CA HIS A 28 -13.95 -8.35 -6.79
C HIS A 28 -14.34 -6.91 -6.51
N GLU A 29 -15.62 -6.70 -6.26
CA GLU A 29 -16.13 -5.44 -5.73
C GLU A 29 -15.73 -5.35 -4.27
N LEU A 30 -15.05 -4.26 -3.90
CA LEU A 30 -14.51 -4.04 -2.57
C LEU A 30 -15.09 -2.77 -1.93
N SER A 31 -15.11 -2.79 -0.60
CA SER A 31 -15.16 -1.57 0.20
C SER A 31 -14.01 -1.63 1.20
N THR A 32 -13.17 -0.61 1.23
CA THR A 32 -11.98 -0.61 2.10
C THR A 32 -11.71 0.78 2.66
N VAL A 33 -11.03 0.84 3.81
CA VAL A 33 -10.46 2.08 4.33
C VAL A 33 -8.95 1.99 4.25
N PHE A 34 -8.38 2.76 3.33
CA PHE A 34 -6.94 2.91 3.17
C PHE A 34 -6.37 3.92 4.16
N GLN A 35 -5.14 3.67 4.59
CA GLN A 35 -4.29 4.61 5.32
C GLN A 35 -2.85 4.54 4.83
N SER A 36 -2.27 5.68 4.45
CA SER A 36 -0.83 5.79 4.19
C SER A 36 -0.03 5.74 5.49
N ILE A 37 1.13 5.08 5.47
CA ILE A 37 2.00 4.92 6.64
C ILE A 37 3.42 5.36 6.33
N SER A 38 4.21 5.66 7.36
CA SER A 38 5.56 6.22 7.25
C SER A 38 6.63 5.27 6.69
N LEU A 39 6.33 3.99 6.48
CA LEU A 39 7.19 3.06 5.73
C LEU A 39 7.20 3.45 4.25
N TYR A 40 8.37 3.51 3.62
CA TYR A 40 8.50 3.98 2.25
C TYR A 40 9.62 3.29 1.47
N ASP A 41 9.49 3.28 0.15
CA ASP A 41 10.58 3.05 -0.79
C ASP A 41 11.13 4.39 -1.28
N GLU A 42 12.41 4.44 -1.65
CA GLU A 42 12.99 5.62 -2.29
C GLU A 42 13.00 5.46 -3.81
N VAL A 43 12.51 6.48 -4.51
CA VAL A 43 12.50 6.56 -5.97
C VAL A 43 13.33 7.77 -6.37
N GLU A 44 14.42 7.52 -7.10
CA GLU A 44 15.25 8.57 -7.71
C GLU A 44 15.08 8.49 -9.22
N ILE A 45 14.76 9.61 -9.86
CA ILE A 45 14.55 9.71 -11.30
C ILE A 45 15.52 10.73 -11.85
N GLU A 46 16.38 10.32 -12.77
CA GLU A 46 17.31 11.17 -13.51
C GLU A 46 16.92 11.24 -14.99
N ARG A 47 17.05 12.42 -15.60
CA ARG A 47 16.97 12.55 -17.07
C ARG A 47 18.07 11.72 -17.72
N ALA A 48 17.75 11.10 -18.83
CA ALA A 48 18.68 10.34 -19.66
C ALA A 48 18.67 10.87 -21.10
N ASP A 49 19.69 10.53 -21.88
CA ASP A 49 19.71 10.91 -23.30
C ASP A 49 18.66 10.14 -24.11
N ARG A 50 18.36 8.90 -23.72
CA ARG A 50 17.43 8.02 -24.43
C ARG A 50 16.90 6.90 -23.56
N GLY A 51 15.68 6.45 -23.89
CA GLY A 51 15.10 5.21 -23.34
C GLY A 51 14.64 5.31 -21.89
N PHE A 52 14.44 4.15 -21.31
CA PHE A 52 14.07 3.94 -19.90
C PHE A 52 15.00 2.89 -19.31
N GLU A 53 15.58 3.17 -18.17
CA GLU A 53 16.39 2.24 -17.39
C GLU A 53 15.83 2.15 -15.96
N LEU A 54 15.70 0.94 -15.43
CA LEU A 54 15.30 0.69 -14.04
C LEU A 54 16.39 -0.07 -13.31
N VAL A 55 16.88 0.51 -12.22
CA VAL A 55 17.82 -0.13 -11.29
C VAL A 55 17.10 -0.34 -9.97
N VAL A 56 17.05 -1.57 -9.48
CA VAL A 56 16.39 -1.91 -8.21
C VAL A 56 17.43 -2.33 -7.18
N GLU A 57 17.33 -1.76 -5.99
CA GLU A 57 18.19 -2.05 -4.83
C GLU A 57 17.32 -2.57 -3.64
N PRO A 58 17.82 -3.54 -2.85
CA PRO A 58 19.12 -4.22 -3.04
C PRO A 58 19.13 -5.09 -4.31
N GLU A 59 20.34 -5.35 -4.82
CA GLU A 59 20.53 -6.26 -5.95
C GLU A 59 19.92 -7.63 -5.65
N GLY A 60 19.18 -8.19 -6.62
CA GLY A 60 18.44 -9.44 -6.43
C GLY A 60 17.02 -9.27 -5.89
N ALA A 61 16.54 -8.05 -5.64
CA ALA A 61 15.13 -7.84 -5.36
C ALA A 61 14.29 -8.29 -6.57
N GLU A 62 13.45 -9.31 -6.36
CA GLU A 62 12.67 -9.94 -7.43
C GLU A 62 11.46 -9.06 -7.83
N THR A 63 11.68 -8.07 -8.68
CA THR A 63 10.59 -7.23 -9.21
C THR A 63 9.95 -7.81 -10.48
N GLY A 64 10.37 -9.00 -10.90
CA GLY A 64 9.89 -9.68 -12.11
C GLY A 64 10.39 -9.03 -13.42
N PRO A 65 9.86 -9.47 -14.57
CA PRO A 65 10.19 -8.88 -15.86
C PRO A 65 9.83 -7.40 -15.93
N LEU A 66 10.64 -6.60 -16.63
CA LEU A 66 10.48 -5.14 -16.73
C LEU A 66 9.05 -4.75 -17.17
N GLU A 67 8.49 -5.45 -18.14
CA GLU A 67 7.16 -5.18 -18.70
C GLU A 67 6.02 -5.38 -17.68
N LYS A 68 6.27 -6.18 -16.63
CA LYS A 68 5.32 -6.40 -15.53
C LYS A 68 5.55 -5.47 -14.35
N ASN A 69 6.71 -4.76 -14.31
CA ASN A 69 7.02 -3.84 -13.24
C ASN A 69 6.10 -2.61 -13.30
N THR A 70 5.53 -2.22 -12.15
CA THR A 70 4.57 -1.11 -12.06
C THR A 70 5.19 0.26 -12.34
N VAL A 71 6.47 0.46 -12.03
CA VAL A 71 7.25 1.66 -12.38
C VAL A 71 7.36 1.81 -13.89
N TYR A 72 7.72 0.75 -14.59
CA TYR A 72 7.79 0.75 -16.05
C TYR A 72 6.41 0.97 -16.70
N LYS A 73 5.36 0.31 -16.17
CA LYS A 73 3.99 0.53 -16.65
C LYS A 73 3.56 1.99 -16.49
N ALA A 74 3.83 2.59 -15.34
CA ALA A 74 3.52 3.99 -15.05
C ALA A 74 4.23 4.92 -16.04
N HIS A 75 5.54 4.74 -16.24
CA HIS A 75 6.32 5.49 -17.24
C HIS A 75 5.75 5.35 -18.64
N ARG A 76 5.44 4.13 -19.08
CA ARG A 76 4.90 3.86 -20.43
C ARG A 76 3.55 4.54 -20.62
N LEU A 77 2.61 4.38 -19.67
CA LEU A 77 1.28 4.99 -19.76
C LEU A 77 1.35 6.51 -19.81
N LEU A 78 2.21 7.14 -19.01
CA LEU A 78 2.41 8.58 -19.03
C LEU A 78 3.02 9.03 -20.36
N THR A 79 4.00 8.32 -20.88
CA THR A 79 4.63 8.58 -22.18
C THR A 79 3.61 8.50 -23.33
N GLU A 80 2.71 7.52 -23.28
CA GLU A 80 1.60 7.36 -24.24
C GLU A 80 0.62 8.53 -24.16
N LEU A 81 0.23 8.96 -22.95
CA LEU A 81 -0.69 10.08 -22.73
C LEU A 81 -0.16 11.36 -23.34
N ILE A 82 1.10 11.72 -23.05
CA ILE A 82 1.70 12.98 -23.54
C ILE A 82 2.11 12.91 -25.02
N ARG A 83 2.03 11.73 -25.65
CA ARG A 83 2.50 11.46 -27.02
C ARG A 83 3.94 11.96 -27.26
N GLY A 84 4.78 11.84 -26.24
CA GLY A 84 6.14 12.39 -26.21
C GLY A 84 7.19 11.34 -25.88
N ARG A 85 8.31 11.80 -25.33
CA ARG A 85 9.39 10.95 -24.82
C ARG A 85 9.81 11.44 -23.43
N LEU A 86 9.96 10.51 -22.51
CA LEU A 86 10.43 10.77 -21.16
C LEU A 86 11.66 9.87 -20.89
N PRO A 87 12.82 10.19 -21.50
CA PRO A 87 14.01 9.39 -21.31
C PRO A 87 14.55 9.58 -19.90
N VAL A 88 14.60 8.50 -19.12
CA VAL A 88 15.01 8.53 -17.71
C VAL A 88 15.73 7.25 -17.28
N ARG A 89 16.56 7.40 -16.26
CA ARG A 89 17.01 6.34 -15.38
C ARG A 89 16.25 6.45 -14.06
N VAL A 90 15.59 5.37 -13.62
CA VAL A 90 14.91 5.27 -12.34
C VAL A 90 15.73 4.33 -11.45
N ARG A 91 16.12 4.81 -10.26
CA ARG A 91 16.71 3.99 -9.19
C ARG A 91 15.66 3.82 -8.11
N LEU A 92 15.33 2.56 -7.80
CA LEU A 92 14.32 2.17 -6.84
C LEU A 92 14.98 1.43 -5.67
N ARG A 93 14.96 2.03 -4.47
CA ARG A 93 15.45 1.38 -3.24
C ARG A 93 14.27 0.84 -2.45
N LYS A 94 14.15 -0.50 -2.43
CA LYS A 94 13.04 -1.21 -1.78
C LYS A 94 13.28 -1.39 -0.29
N ARG A 95 12.33 -0.90 0.51
CA ARG A 95 12.18 -1.13 1.95
C ARG A 95 10.83 -1.76 2.27
N ILE A 96 9.79 -1.44 1.51
CA ILE A 96 8.47 -2.04 1.64
C ILE A 96 8.56 -3.50 1.20
N PRO A 97 8.23 -4.47 2.07
CA PRO A 97 8.30 -5.88 1.72
C PRO A 97 7.40 -6.22 0.54
N MET A 98 7.94 -6.95 -0.43
CA MET A 98 7.18 -7.38 -1.60
C MET A 98 6.13 -8.45 -1.26
N GLY A 99 4.99 -8.44 -1.96
CA GLY A 99 3.90 -9.40 -1.75
C GLY A 99 3.33 -9.36 -0.33
N ALA A 100 3.31 -8.19 0.29
CA ALA A 100 2.93 -7.97 1.67
C ALA A 100 1.52 -7.38 1.87
N GLY A 101 0.83 -6.97 0.79
CA GLY A 101 -0.43 -6.23 0.90
C GLY A 101 -0.27 -4.75 1.31
N LEU A 102 0.96 -4.24 1.33
CA LEU A 102 1.32 -2.87 1.75
C LEU A 102 1.37 -1.85 0.60
N GLY A 103 1.00 -2.24 -0.61
CA GLY A 103 0.92 -1.35 -1.77
C GLY A 103 2.26 -0.91 -2.37
N GLY A 104 3.41 -1.50 -1.99
CA GLY A 104 4.74 -1.02 -2.38
C GLY A 104 4.91 -0.77 -3.89
N GLY A 105 4.56 -1.74 -4.73
CA GLY A 105 4.65 -1.54 -6.20
C GLY A 105 3.71 -0.44 -6.73
N SER A 106 2.55 -0.24 -6.12
CA SER A 106 1.64 0.85 -6.47
C SER A 106 2.17 2.21 -6.00
N SER A 107 2.82 2.24 -4.83
CA SER A 107 3.50 3.43 -4.32
C SER A 107 4.68 3.84 -5.20
N ASP A 108 5.48 2.87 -5.66
CA ASP A 108 6.59 3.10 -6.60
C ASP A 108 6.08 3.70 -7.92
N ALA A 109 4.98 3.15 -8.46
CA ALA A 109 4.33 3.67 -9.66
C ALA A 109 3.80 5.10 -9.46
N ALA A 110 3.16 5.37 -8.30
CA ALA A 110 2.66 6.69 -7.94
C ALA A 110 3.81 7.71 -7.86
N ALA A 111 4.89 7.37 -7.15
CA ALA A 111 6.07 8.24 -7.06
C ALA A 111 6.72 8.46 -8.43
N THR A 112 6.70 7.46 -9.31
CA THR A 112 7.20 7.59 -10.69
C THR A 112 6.35 8.59 -11.48
N LEU A 113 5.02 8.50 -11.43
CA LEU A 113 4.12 9.43 -12.13
C LEU A 113 4.31 10.86 -11.64
N VAL A 114 4.29 11.06 -10.32
CA VAL A 114 4.51 12.38 -9.69
C VAL A 114 5.89 12.93 -10.05
N GLY A 115 6.94 12.10 -9.94
CA GLY A 115 8.30 12.50 -10.23
C GLY A 115 8.53 12.87 -11.70
N LEU A 116 7.95 12.14 -12.64
CA LEU A 116 8.02 12.47 -14.07
C LEU A 116 7.24 13.75 -14.40
N ASN A 117 6.06 13.93 -13.79
CA ASN A 117 5.28 15.15 -13.94
C ASN A 117 6.08 16.40 -13.52
N GLU A 118 6.73 16.35 -12.36
CA GLU A 118 7.59 17.42 -11.84
C GLU A 118 8.86 17.59 -12.68
N LEU A 119 9.59 16.50 -12.93
CA LEU A 119 10.88 16.54 -13.62
C LEU A 119 10.77 17.11 -15.03
N PHE A 120 9.69 16.82 -15.75
CA PHE A 120 9.48 17.26 -17.12
C PHE A 120 8.56 18.49 -17.24
N GLY A 121 8.00 18.98 -16.12
CA GLY A 121 7.09 20.12 -16.11
C GLY A 121 5.84 19.86 -16.96
N LEU A 122 5.21 18.68 -16.79
CA LEU A 122 4.07 18.28 -17.63
C LEU A 122 2.78 18.96 -17.21
N GLU A 123 2.74 19.57 -16.01
CA GLU A 123 1.60 20.33 -15.45
C GLU A 123 0.29 19.52 -15.38
N LEU A 124 0.41 18.17 -15.26
CA LEU A 124 -0.76 17.32 -15.08
C LEU A 124 -1.29 17.46 -13.64
N SER A 125 -2.60 17.54 -13.54
CA SER A 125 -3.30 17.55 -12.25
C SER A 125 -3.25 16.19 -11.56
N ASP A 126 -3.48 16.17 -10.25
CA ASP A 126 -3.62 14.92 -9.48
C ASP A 126 -4.70 13.98 -10.05
N ALA A 127 -5.78 14.54 -10.61
CA ALA A 127 -6.86 13.77 -11.20
C ALA A 127 -6.38 13.02 -12.45
N GLU A 128 -5.64 13.70 -13.34
CA GLU A 128 -5.06 13.09 -14.53
C GLU A 128 -4.00 12.05 -14.19
N LEU A 129 -3.14 12.33 -13.21
CA LEU A 129 -2.16 11.34 -12.73
C LEU A 129 -2.83 10.10 -12.14
N LYS A 130 -3.94 10.26 -11.40
CA LYS A 130 -4.73 9.13 -10.85
C LYS A 130 -5.38 8.30 -11.95
N GLU A 131 -5.90 8.93 -12.98
CA GLU A 131 -6.47 8.25 -14.16
C GLU A 131 -5.41 7.40 -14.87
N VAL A 132 -4.24 7.97 -15.16
CA VAL A 132 -3.10 7.22 -15.72
C VAL A 132 -2.66 6.11 -14.77
N GLY A 133 -2.57 6.41 -13.48
CA GLY A 133 -2.13 5.51 -12.44
C GLY A 133 -2.97 4.26 -12.30
N LEU A 134 -4.29 4.38 -12.51
CA LEU A 134 -5.22 3.24 -12.50
C LEU A 134 -4.82 2.16 -13.52
N GLY A 135 -4.31 2.55 -14.68
CA GLY A 135 -3.80 1.61 -15.68
C GLY A 135 -2.53 0.85 -15.24
N ALA A 136 -1.78 1.38 -14.29
CA ALA A 136 -0.62 0.70 -13.72
C ALA A 136 -0.99 -0.23 -12.55
N GLY A 137 -2.05 0.09 -11.79
CA GLY A 137 -2.56 -0.72 -10.69
C GLY A 137 -3.68 -0.05 -9.90
N ALA A 138 -4.60 -0.85 -9.34
CA ALA A 138 -5.80 -0.37 -8.64
C ALA A 138 -5.51 0.53 -7.42
N ASP A 139 -4.43 0.27 -6.69
CA ASP A 139 -4.03 1.06 -5.52
C ASP A 139 -3.23 2.34 -5.88
N VAL A 140 -2.78 2.50 -7.15
CA VAL A 140 -1.95 3.64 -7.56
C VAL A 140 -2.66 4.99 -7.36
N PRO A 141 -3.97 5.14 -7.70
CA PRO A 141 -4.69 6.38 -7.44
C PRO A 141 -4.68 6.80 -5.97
N PHE A 142 -4.81 5.83 -5.04
CA PHE A 142 -4.68 6.10 -3.61
C PHE A 142 -3.24 6.51 -3.25
N CYS A 143 -2.25 5.78 -3.74
CA CYS A 143 -0.83 6.06 -3.45
C CYS A 143 -0.36 7.44 -3.98
N ILE A 144 -1.01 8.02 -4.99
CA ILE A 144 -0.74 9.40 -5.44
C ILE A 144 -1.22 10.40 -4.38
N GLY A 145 -2.46 10.29 -3.94
CA GLY A 145 -3.04 11.24 -2.99
C GLY A 145 -2.63 10.98 -1.54
N GLY A 146 -2.64 9.73 -1.14
CA GLY A 146 -2.36 9.29 0.23
C GLY A 146 -3.42 9.66 1.26
N GLY A 147 -2.98 9.72 2.52
CA GLY A 147 -3.82 10.03 3.67
C GLY A 147 -4.74 8.90 4.07
N THR A 148 -5.99 9.24 4.37
CA THR A 148 -7.05 8.29 4.76
C THR A 148 -8.21 8.40 3.77
N ALA A 149 -8.65 7.29 3.19
CA ALA A 149 -9.77 7.30 2.25
C ALA A 149 -10.58 5.99 2.28
N VAL A 150 -11.88 6.09 2.00
CA VAL A 150 -12.66 4.92 1.58
C VAL A 150 -12.37 4.67 0.11
N GLY A 151 -12.00 3.43 -0.23
CA GLY A 151 -11.93 2.93 -1.59
C GLY A 151 -13.10 1.99 -1.89
N ARG A 152 -13.70 2.14 -3.08
CA ARG A 152 -14.76 1.28 -3.63
C ARG A 152 -14.37 0.81 -5.02
N GLY A 153 -15.23 -0.03 -5.64
CA GLY A 153 -14.88 -0.65 -6.90
C GLY A 153 -13.85 -1.76 -6.67
N VAL A 154 -12.73 -1.73 -7.37
CA VAL A 154 -11.54 -2.54 -7.05
C VAL A 154 -10.58 -1.82 -6.09
N GLY A 155 -11.01 -0.68 -5.51
CA GLY A 155 -10.25 0.19 -4.61
C GLY A 155 -9.98 1.60 -5.18
N GLU A 156 -10.30 1.84 -6.45
CA GLU A 156 -9.96 3.04 -7.22
C GLU A 156 -10.90 4.22 -6.99
N VAL A 157 -12.16 3.97 -6.58
CA VAL A 157 -13.14 5.03 -6.33
C VAL A 157 -12.93 5.56 -4.91
N LEU A 158 -12.20 6.65 -4.80
CA LEU A 158 -11.72 7.18 -3.53
C LEU A 158 -12.62 8.30 -2.97
N SER A 159 -12.92 8.20 -1.68
CA SER A 159 -13.59 9.24 -0.90
C SER A 159 -12.73 9.58 0.32
N PRO A 160 -12.17 10.80 0.43
CA PRO A 160 -11.33 11.19 1.54
C PRO A 160 -12.06 11.09 2.89
N LEU A 161 -11.31 10.73 3.93
CA LEU A 161 -11.75 10.69 5.32
C LEU A 161 -10.86 11.61 6.18
N PRO A 162 -11.33 12.02 7.38
CA PRO A 162 -10.49 12.67 8.34
C PRO A 162 -9.26 11.82 8.70
N PRO A 163 -8.12 12.44 9.05
CA PRO A 163 -6.97 11.71 9.55
C PRO A 163 -7.33 10.95 10.83
N PRO A 164 -6.71 9.78 11.07
CA PRO A 164 -6.96 9.03 12.29
C PRO A 164 -6.39 9.76 13.51
N PRO A 165 -6.87 9.47 14.73
CA PRO A 165 -6.22 9.91 15.95
C PRO A 165 -4.74 9.48 15.96
N PRO A 166 -3.83 10.23 16.61
CA PRO A 166 -2.42 9.86 16.71
C PRO A 166 -2.25 8.46 17.30
N HIS A 167 -1.50 7.61 16.62
CA HIS A 167 -1.16 6.26 17.07
C HIS A 167 0.08 5.74 16.33
N HIS A 168 0.59 4.61 16.80
CA HIS A 168 1.72 3.92 16.18
C HIS A 168 1.29 2.56 15.67
N LEU A 169 1.89 2.12 14.57
CA LEU A 169 1.68 0.80 14.02
C LEU A 169 2.96 -0.02 14.14
N VAL A 170 2.83 -1.28 14.55
CA VAL A 170 3.87 -2.28 14.31
C VAL A 170 3.44 -3.09 13.10
N VAL A 171 4.22 -3.03 12.05
CA VAL A 171 4.01 -3.81 10.80
C VAL A 171 4.96 -4.97 10.81
N ALA A 172 4.45 -6.19 10.70
CA ALA A 172 5.25 -7.40 10.65
C ALA A 172 4.88 -8.26 9.44
N LYS A 173 5.87 -8.94 8.83
CA LYS A 173 5.64 -9.84 7.71
C LYS A 173 6.37 -11.15 7.89
N PRO A 174 5.70 -12.30 7.72
CA PRO A 174 6.35 -13.61 7.71
C PRO A 174 7.21 -13.78 6.43
N ALA A 175 8.09 -14.78 6.42
CA ALA A 175 8.87 -15.13 5.23
C ALA A 175 7.96 -15.57 4.08
N ALA A 176 6.93 -16.35 4.39
CA ALA A 176 5.98 -16.84 3.40
C ALA A 176 5.16 -15.71 2.79
N GLY A 177 4.82 -15.85 1.52
CA GLY A 177 3.92 -15.00 0.77
C GLY A 177 2.80 -15.82 0.13
N ALA A 178 1.70 -15.15 -0.21
CA ALA A 178 0.64 -15.74 -1.01
C ALA A 178 0.28 -14.80 -2.16
N GLY A 179 0.13 -15.35 -3.36
CA GLY A 179 -0.22 -14.53 -4.52
C GLY A 179 -1.67 -14.07 -4.47
N THR A 180 -1.92 -12.82 -4.81
CA THR A 180 -3.25 -12.18 -4.79
C THR A 180 -4.34 -13.03 -5.47
N ALA A 181 -4.09 -13.51 -6.69
CA ALA A 181 -5.04 -14.35 -7.42
C ALA A 181 -5.39 -15.64 -6.68
N ARG A 182 -4.41 -16.28 -6.00
CA ARG A 182 -4.64 -17.50 -5.22
C ARG A 182 -5.53 -17.22 -4.00
N ILE A 183 -5.36 -16.07 -3.36
CA ILE A 183 -6.16 -15.68 -2.19
C ILE A 183 -7.61 -15.45 -2.59
N TYR A 184 -7.87 -14.67 -3.63
CA TYR A 184 -9.23 -14.43 -4.09
C TYR A 184 -9.90 -15.74 -4.60
N SER A 185 -9.19 -16.57 -5.34
CA SER A 185 -9.71 -17.89 -5.76
C SER A 185 -10.03 -18.83 -4.59
N ALA A 186 -9.31 -18.71 -3.47
CA ALA A 186 -9.61 -19.46 -2.26
C ALA A 186 -10.77 -18.83 -1.48
N TYR A 187 -10.88 -17.49 -1.46
CA TYR A 187 -11.99 -16.76 -0.85
C TYR A 187 -13.34 -17.12 -1.50
N ASP A 188 -13.40 -17.20 -2.84
CA ASP A 188 -14.61 -17.55 -3.59
C ASP A 188 -15.19 -18.94 -3.23
N LYS A 189 -14.36 -19.81 -2.68
CA LYS A 189 -14.77 -21.15 -2.23
C LYS A 189 -15.35 -21.17 -0.81
N ARG A 190 -15.29 -20.03 -0.10
CA ARG A 190 -15.81 -19.89 1.27
C ARG A 190 -17.16 -19.21 1.26
N LEU A 191 -18.20 -19.95 1.59
CA LEU A 191 -19.57 -19.43 1.72
C LEU A 191 -19.92 -19.22 3.20
N GLY A 192 -20.49 -18.04 3.50
CA GLY A 192 -21.16 -17.79 4.79
C GLY A 192 -20.28 -17.42 5.98
N GLU A 193 -19.01 -17.06 5.77
CA GLU A 193 -18.17 -16.53 6.87
C GLU A 193 -18.57 -15.11 7.25
N LYS A 194 -18.30 -14.75 8.52
CA LYS A 194 -18.53 -13.39 9.04
C LYS A 194 -17.68 -12.39 8.23
N LYS A 195 -18.31 -11.37 7.71
CA LYS A 195 -17.66 -10.32 6.94
C LYS A 195 -17.20 -9.19 7.84
N SER A 196 -16.03 -8.62 7.53
CA SER A 196 -15.58 -7.33 8.05
C SER A 196 -16.53 -6.24 7.61
N SER A 197 -16.47 -5.07 8.23
CA SER A 197 -17.24 -3.91 7.79
C SER A 197 -16.41 -2.63 7.89
N VAL A 198 -16.50 -1.79 6.86
CA VAL A 198 -15.85 -0.47 6.85
C VAL A 198 -16.60 0.56 7.69
N ALA A 199 -17.89 0.36 7.95
CA ALA A 199 -18.73 1.34 8.63
C ALA A 199 -18.26 1.71 10.06
N PRO A 200 -17.86 0.76 10.93
CA PRO A 200 -17.30 1.09 12.24
C PRO A 200 -16.02 1.90 12.19
N VAL A 201 -15.13 1.61 11.21
CA VAL A 201 -13.88 2.33 11.00
C VAL A 201 -14.15 3.76 10.53
N VAL A 202 -15.04 3.95 9.57
CA VAL A 202 -15.45 5.28 9.07
C VAL A 202 -16.05 6.12 10.20
N LYS A 203 -16.91 5.51 11.05
CA LYS A 203 -17.49 6.17 12.22
C LYS A 203 -16.39 6.58 13.21
N ALA A 204 -15.48 5.67 13.55
CA ALA A 204 -14.39 5.92 14.48
C ALA A 204 -13.47 7.06 14.03
N LEU A 205 -13.15 7.13 12.73
CA LEU A 205 -12.34 8.21 12.15
C LEU A 205 -13.04 9.56 12.26
N ARG A 206 -14.34 9.61 11.97
CA ARG A 206 -15.14 10.85 12.11
C ARG A 206 -15.30 11.33 13.55
N GLU A 207 -15.34 10.40 14.49
CA GLU A 207 -15.46 10.69 15.93
C GLU A 207 -14.10 10.91 16.60
N GLY A 208 -12.98 10.66 15.90
CA GLY A 208 -11.63 10.77 16.46
C GLY A 208 -11.36 9.75 17.58
N SER A 209 -11.96 8.54 17.51
CA SER A 209 -11.88 7.53 18.57
C SER A 209 -10.90 6.41 18.22
N LEU A 210 -9.68 6.44 18.81
CA LEU A 210 -8.67 5.41 18.59
C LEU A 210 -9.13 4.01 19.05
N GLY A 211 -9.77 3.93 20.21
CA GLY A 211 -10.25 2.65 20.74
C GLY A 211 -11.33 2.01 19.86
N THR A 212 -12.22 2.84 19.26
CA THR A 212 -13.24 2.36 18.32
C THR A 212 -12.60 1.97 16.98
N LEU A 213 -11.62 2.74 16.51
CA LEU A 213 -10.85 2.43 15.30
C LEU A 213 -10.17 1.06 15.43
N ALA A 214 -9.42 0.84 16.50
CA ALA A 214 -8.71 -0.41 16.76
C ALA A 214 -9.63 -1.63 16.83
N LYS A 215 -10.81 -1.49 17.46
CA LYS A 215 -11.84 -2.55 17.52
C LYS A 215 -12.53 -2.79 16.19
N GLY A 216 -12.52 -1.79 15.29
CA GLY A 216 -13.14 -1.88 13.97
C GLY A 216 -12.22 -2.46 12.89
N LEU A 217 -10.93 -2.70 13.19
CA LEU A 217 -10.01 -3.32 12.25
C LEU A 217 -10.53 -4.67 11.77
N GLY A 218 -10.39 -4.95 10.48
CA GLY A 218 -10.80 -6.23 9.95
C GLY A 218 -10.56 -6.36 8.44
N ASN A 219 -10.41 -7.60 7.99
CA ASN A 219 -10.13 -7.90 6.60
C ASN A 219 -10.73 -9.27 6.25
N ASP A 220 -11.66 -9.29 5.30
CA ASP A 220 -12.36 -10.50 4.85
C ASP A 220 -11.42 -11.56 4.27
N LEU A 221 -10.23 -11.17 3.84
CA LEU A 221 -9.23 -12.08 3.27
C LEU A 221 -8.33 -12.72 4.34
N THR A 222 -8.31 -12.19 5.57
CA THR A 222 -7.45 -12.73 6.65
C THR A 222 -7.68 -14.22 6.92
N PRO A 223 -8.92 -14.74 7.05
CA PRO A 223 -9.13 -16.16 7.33
C PRO A 223 -8.54 -17.06 6.24
N VAL A 224 -8.76 -16.68 4.98
CA VAL A 224 -8.25 -17.45 3.82
C VAL A 224 -6.74 -17.41 3.75
N THR A 225 -6.15 -16.22 3.94
CA THR A 225 -4.69 -16.07 3.89
C THR A 225 -4.03 -16.79 5.06
N SER A 226 -4.64 -16.78 6.25
CA SER A 226 -4.14 -17.52 7.43
C SER A 226 -4.17 -19.04 7.26
N ASP A 227 -5.11 -19.59 6.49
CA ASP A 227 -5.11 -21.01 6.17
C ASP A 227 -4.00 -21.40 5.18
N LEU A 228 -3.65 -20.49 4.28
CA LEU A 228 -2.55 -20.67 3.32
C LEU A 228 -1.18 -20.38 3.93
N VAL A 229 -1.13 -19.47 4.89
CA VAL A 229 0.07 -18.97 5.60
C VAL A 229 -0.28 -18.81 7.09
N PRO A 230 -0.20 -19.87 7.89
CA PRO A 230 -0.60 -19.85 9.31
C PRO A 230 0.13 -18.81 10.17
N GLU A 231 1.32 -18.40 9.74
CA GLU A 231 2.10 -17.35 10.40
C GLU A 231 1.36 -15.99 10.46
N VAL A 232 0.41 -15.73 9.55
CA VAL A 232 -0.42 -14.52 9.60
C VAL A 232 -1.23 -14.47 10.89
N ARG A 233 -1.95 -15.55 11.20
CA ARG A 233 -2.73 -15.65 12.45
C ARG A 233 -1.84 -15.57 13.68
N LYS A 234 -0.71 -16.27 13.64
CA LYS A 234 0.26 -16.27 14.74
C LYS A 234 0.77 -14.85 15.02
N LEU A 235 1.10 -14.06 13.99
CA LEU A 235 1.54 -12.67 14.14
C LEU A 235 0.43 -11.78 14.70
N GLU A 236 -0.84 -11.95 14.29
CA GLU A 236 -1.96 -11.21 14.86
C GLU A 236 -2.10 -11.50 16.37
N GLU A 237 -2.04 -12.77 16.76
CA GLU A 237 -2.12 -13.20 18.17
C GLU A 237 -0.94 -12.67 18.99
N GLU A 238 0.29 -12.76 18.48
CA GLU A 238 1.49 -12.26 19.16
C GLU A 238 1.43 -10.74 19.37
N LEU A 239 0.98 -9.97 18.36
CA LEU A 239 0.81 -8.53 18.46
C LEU A 239 -0.26 -8.14 19.48
N LEU A 240 -1.40 -8.85 19.52
CA LEU A 240 -2.45 -8.63 20.51
C LEU A 240 -1.96 -8.98 21.92
N CYS A 241 -1.24 -10.08 22.09
CA CYS A 241 -0.63 -10.46 23.38
C CYS A 241 0.42 -9.45 23.85
N ALA A 242 1.07 -8.74 22.92
CA ALA A 242 2.01 -7.65 23.23
C ALA A 242 1.31 -6.34 23.66
N GLY A 243 -0.02 -6.31 23.75
CA GLY A 243 -0.79 -5.17 24.22
C GLY A 243 -1.32 -4.24 23.12
N ALA A 244 -1.31 -4.68 21.87
CA ALA A 244 -1.94 -3.91 20.80
C ALA A 244 -3.43 -3.68 21.06
N LEU A 245 -3.93 -2.49 20.70
CA LEU A 245 -5.34 -2.13 20.78
C LEU A 245 -6.20 -2.87 19.75
N GLY A 246 -5.59 -3.34 18.68
CA GLY A 246 -6.17 -4.13 17.60
C GLY A 246 -5.11 -4.52 16.60
N ALA A 247 -5.30 -5.63 15.90
CA ALA A 247 -4.40 -6.14 14.86
C ALA A 247 -5.22 -6.71 13.70
N THR A 248 -4.68 -6.61 12.47
CA THR A 248 -5.25 -7.26 11.28
C THR A 248 -4.23 -7.33 10.15
N MET A 249 -4.53 -8.12 9.13
CA MET A 249 -3.74 -8.23 7.91
C MET A 249 -4.04 -7.08 6.96
N SER A 250 -3.04 -6.57 6.22
CA SER A 250 -3.20 -5.56 5.19
C SER A 250 -3.42 -6.17 3.81
N GLY A 251 -4.42 -5.68 3.09
CA GLY A 251 -4.72 -6.11 1.72
C GLY A 251 -4.90 -7.63 1.60
N THR A 252 -4.27 -8.25 0.62
CA THR A 252 -4.22 -9.71 0.48
C THR A 252 -3.15 -10.37 1.36
N GLY A 253 -2.41 -9.56 2.13
CA GLY A 253 -1.34 -10.02 3.01
C GLY A 253 -0.02 -10.23 2.23
N THR A 254 0.98 -10.79 2.91
CA THR A 254 0.90 -11.48 4.23
C THR A 254 1.35 -10.60 5.42
N ALA A 255 1.53 -9.29 5.21
CA ALA A 255 1.84 -8.40 6.33
C ALA A 255 0.63 -8.22 7.25
N VAL A 256 0.91 -8.32 8.54
CA VAL A 256 0.02 -7.99 9.65
C VAL A 256 0.48 -6.69 10.26
N TYR A 257 -0.44 -5.86 10.69
CA TYR A 257 -0.11 -4.68 11.47
C TYR A 257 -1.02 -4.58 12.69
N ALA A 258 -0.52 -3.90 13.71
CA ALA A 258 -1.26 -3.67 14.94
C ALA A 258 -1.14 -2.23 15.41
N ILE A 259 -2.19 -1.71 16.02
CA ILE A 259 -2.28 -0.33 16.54
C ILE A 259 -1.84 -0.32 18.02
N PHE A 260 -0.94 0.60 18.35
CA PHE A 260 -0.48 0.91 19.71
C PHE A 260 -0.76 2.37 20.04
N GLY A 261 -1.12 2.63 21.32
CA GLY A 261 -1.39 3.98 21.80
C GLY A 261 -0.13 4.81 22.05
N SER A 262 1.04 4.17 22.18
CA SER A 262 2.30 4.86 22.44
C SER A 262 3.47 4.30 21.62
N ALA A 263 4.42 5.17 21.32
CA ALA A 263 5.67 4.81 20.63
C ALA A 263 6.52 3.84 21.48
N ALA A 264 6.48 3.94 22.80
CA ALA A 264 7.26 3.09 23.68
C ALA A 264 6.79 1.62 23.61
N GLU A 265 5.48 1.39 23.64
CA GLU A 265 4.88 0.05 23.49
C GLU A 265 5.18 -0.53 22.12
N ALA A 266 4.98 0.26 21.04
CA ALA A 266 5.28 -0.16 19.68
C ALA A 266 6.74 -0.58 19.50
N ARG A 267 7.69 0.23 19.98
CA ARG A 267 9.14 -0.08 19.91
C ARG A 267 9.54 -1.29 20.77
N THR A 268 8.89 -1.49 21.92
CA THR A 268 9.11 -2.68 22.76
C THR A 268 8.67 -3.93 22.02
N THR A 269 7.50 -3.88 21.39
CA THR A 269 6.95 -4.97 20.57
C THR A 269 7.84 -5.26 19.36
N GLU A 270 8.29 -4.24 18.63
CA GLU A 270 9.21 -4.38 17.50
C GLU A 270 10.48 -5.18 17.87
N ARG A 271 11.07 -4.89 19.04
CA ARG A 271 12.30 -5.55 19.50
C ARG A 271 12.06 -7.02 19.95
N SER A 272 10.87 -7.32 20.43
CA SER A 272 10.53 -8.65 20.95
C SER A 272 9.95 -9.61 19.90
N LEU A 273 9.27 -9.05 18.88
CA LEU A 273 8.61 -9.85 17.85
C LEU A 273 9.64 -10.54 16.95
N ARG A 274 9.43 -11.82 16.66
CA ARG A 274 10.32 -12.62 15.82
C ARG A 274 9.69 -12.86 14.45
N ALA A 275 9.93 -11.93 13.53
CA ALA A 275 9.54 -12.05 12.13
C ALA A 275 10.66 -11.53 11.23
N PRO A 276 10.76 -11.98 9.96
CA PRO A 276 11.78 -11.52 9.01
C PRO A 276 11.72 -10.01 8.73
N PHE A 277 10.55 -9.41 8.87
CA PHE A 277 10.35 -7.96 8.78
C PHE A 277 9.47 -7.50 9.93
N VAL A 278 9.94 -6.50 10.66
CA VAL A 278 9.19 -5.77 11.69
C VAL A 278 9.62 -4.31 11.63
N GLU A 279 8.66 -3.39 11.56
CA GLU A 279 8.92 -1.94 11.50
C GLU A 279 7.84 -1.18 12.27
N VAL A 280 8.25 -0.18 13.04
CA VAL A 280 7.31 0.77 13.67
C VAL A 280 7.01 1.89 12.69
N CYS A 281 5.73 2.14 12.44
CA CYS A 281 5.24 3.14 11.51
C CYS A 281 4.22 4.07 12.18
N GLU A 282 3.92 5.18 11.51
CA GLU A 282 2.88 6.13 11.88
C GLU A 282 1.97 6.39 10.68
N PRO A 283 0.68 6.73 10.89
CA PRO A 283 -0.18 7.24 9.84
C PRO A 283 0.36 8.56 9.31
N VAL A 284 0.29 8.74 7.99
CA VAL A 284 0.74 9.96 7.31
C VAL A 284 -0.32 10.46 6.33
N ALA A 285 -0.25 11.75 5.99
CA ALA A 285 -1.24 12.42 5.14
C ALA A 285 -0.94 12.34 3.64
N HIS A 286 0.21 11.81 3.25
CA HIS A 286 0.70 11.82 1.87
C HIS A 286 0.88 10.40 1.35
N GLY A 287 0.81 10.24 0.02
CA GLY A 287 1.18 8.99 -0.65
C GLY A 287 2.59 9.07 -1.24
N VAL A 288 2.98 10.27 -1.70
CA VAL A 288 4.30 10.58 -2.25
C VAL A 288 4.83 11.84 -1.59
N VAL A 289 6.13 11.85 -1.26
CA VAL A 289 6.84 13.03 -0.74
C VAL A 289 8.05 13.32 -1.62
N ILE A 290 8.15 14.53 -2.14
CA ILE A 290 9.33 15.00 -2.87
C ILE A 290 10.38 15.44 -1.86
N LEU A 291 11.56 14.84 -1.90
CA LEU A 291 12.68 15.13 -0.99
C LEU A 291 13.63 16.18 -1.59
N GLU A 292 13.89 16.08 -2.89
CA GLU A 292 14.89 16.89 -3.61
C GLU A 292 14.44 17.08 -5.06
N ARG A 293 14.69 18.27 -5.59
CA ARG A 293 14.43 18.63 -7.01
C ARG A 293 15.71 19.09 -7.69
#